data_0369cbe79246ce45304442522a50825b
#
_entry.id   0369cbe79246ce45304442522a50825b
#
_cell.length_a   1.000
_cell.length_b   1.000
_cell.length_c   1.000
_cell.angle_alpha   90.00
_cell.angle_beta   90.00
_cell.angle_gamma   90.00
#
_symmetry.space_group_name_H-M   'P 1'
#
loop_
_entity.id
_entity.type
_entity.pdbx_description
1 polymer ?
#
loop_
_entity_poly.entity_id
_entity_poly.type
_entity_poly.pdbx_seq_one_letter_code
_entity_poly.pdbx_strand_id
1 'polypeptide(L)'
;MSALPTVAGRAPRVVSLVYNDASRDSRVLKTTATLRAAGADARIVASAREHAGHPAGVGWVGDLEVHRVADLSLVRSFPRLAAAWRRYRGRNAAPVTDAAPVTDASQIEPQAEVEAREATGPDPAPRTGLEPMSTASTSATPVTQASTENLPTKALAFAADVWMRTYGTVRLAYWWRGAVQETRALAPDVVHANDANALVPALLSTVGTPARVVYDSHELWRHRNILRRNRWLAPYVEATIESVGIRLVAGVITVSPSIADWLQGTYSLRERPTLVRNIPTARKLPDPAQGRLRELAGLGPDDRVVSYVGGITTGRGLEETVDAMALLPEDTHLVLLGYGEQRYVDALLARARSAGVAHRVHLAGSVPSPEVPQALADADVAVVFVRPICLSYLYSLPNKLFESIHAGLPIVAADLPDTAEVVRRYGVGEVFDANTPEDLAAAIRQVLADPTAYRDATRAAAAELTWEHEADQLVELYTRVLEGQGRRG
;
A
#
# COMPACT_ATOMS: atom_id res chain seq x y z
N MET A 1 10.86 20.53 16.39
CA MET A 1 11.85 20.12 15.35
C MET A 1 13.13 20.94 15.47
N SER A 2 14.29 20.29 15.58
CA SER A 2 15.60 20.92 15.55
C SER A 2 16.03 21.25 14.12
N ALA A 3 16.87 22.28 13.93
CA ALA A 3 17.44 22.57 12.63
C ALA A 3 18.54 21.54 12.27
N LEU A 4 18.60 21.15 11.02
CA LEU A 4 19.66 20.26 10.50
C LEU A 4 21.02 20.99 10.47
N PRO A 5 22.13 20.29 10.70
CA PRO A 5 23.47 20.87 10.61
C PRO A 5 23.77 21.31 9.18
N THR A 6 24.52 22.39 9.05
CA THR A 6 24.99 22.88 7.75
C THR A 6 26.13 22.00 7.21
N VAL A 7 26.20 21.88 5.89
CA VAL A 7 27.30 21.23 5.19
C VAL A 7 28.12 22.27 4.45
N ALA A 8 29.39 22.41 4.78
CA ALA A 8 30.28 23.43 4.23
C ALA A 8 29.70 24.86 4.29
N GLY A 9 29.02 25.18 5.41
CA GLY A 9 28.43 26.51 5.65
C GLY A 9 27.12 26.81 4.90
N ARG A 10 26.53 25.85 4.23
CA ARG A 10 25.23 25.97 3.52
C ARG A 10 24.20 24.95 4.03
N ALA A 11 22.93 25.17 3.68
CA ALA A 11 21.87 24.20 3.88
C ALA A 11 22.23 22.83 3.26
N PRO A 12 22.00 21.70 3.95
CA PRO A 12 22.22 20.37 3.38
C PRO A 12 21.26 20.14 2.21
N ARG A 13 21.77 19.60 1.12
CA ARG A 13 20.96 19.20 -0.04
C ARG A 13 20.50 17.76 0.11
N VAL A 14 19.20 17.55 0.09
CA VAL A 14 18.60 16.22 0.18
C VAL A 14 17.82 15.93 -1.08
N VAL A 15 18.07 14.78 -1.70
CA VAL A 15 17.29 14.31 -2.85
C VAL A 15 16.53 13.05 -2.47
N SER A 16 15.21 13.12 -2.48
CA SER A 16 14.31 11.99 -2.23
C SER A 16 14.01 11.28 -3.55
N LEU A 17 14.47 10.03 -3.70
CA LEU A 17 14.24 9.19 -4.87
C LEU A 17 13.03 8.30 -4.68
N VAL A 18 12.09 8.30 -5.64
CA VAL A 18 10.90 7.44 -5.63
C VAL A 18 10.52 6.94 -7.03
N TYR A 19 10.12 5.66 -7.15
CA TYR A 19 9.71 5.05 -8.44
C TYR A 19 8.19 5.16 -8.68
N ASN A 20 7.62 6.30 -8.36
CA ASN A 20 6.27 6.74 -8.75
C ASN A 20 6.33 8.21 -9.17
N ASP A 21 5.19 8.85 -9.46
CA ASP A 21 5.16 10.26 -9.90
C ASP A 21 5.19 11.28 -8.76
N ALA A 22 5.26 10.82 -7.51
CA ALA A 22 5.24 11.56 -6.25
C ALA A 22 3.96 12.39 -5.96
N SER A 23 2.97 12.40 -6.86
CA SER A 23 1.81 13.31 -6.73
C SER A 23 0.90 12.99 -5.54
N ARG A 24 0.84 11.73 -5.12
CA ARG A 24 -0.04 11.22 -4.05
C ARG A 24 0.68 10.40 -2.99
N ASP A 25 1.99 10.36 -3.04
CA ASP A 25 2.79 9.63 -2.04
C ASP A 25 2.94 10.48 -0.77
N SER A 26 1.99 10.33 0.13
CA SER A 26 1.91 11.12 1.37
C SER A 26 3.17 10.98 2.24
N ARG A 27 3.84 9.82 2.21
CA ARG A 27 5.07 9.60 2.98
C ARG A 27 6.23 10.38 2.38
N VAL A 28 6.47 10.24 1.08
CA VAL A 28 7.53 10.98 0.38
C VAL A 28 7.35 12.49 0.53
N LEU A 29 6.11 12.97 0.36
CA LEU A 29 5.79 14.38 0.49
C LEU A 29 6.02 14.89 1.91
N LYS A 30 5.53 14.19 2.94
CA LYS A 30 5.71 14.57 4.34
C LYS A 30 7.19 14.54 4.76
N THR A 31 7.91 13.48 4.39
CA THR A 31 9.36 13.36 4.67
C THR A 31 10.13 14.52 4.06
N THR A 32 9.89 14.84 2.77
CA THR A 32 10.57 15.93 2.08
C THR A 32 10.23 17.29 2.66
N ALA A 33 8.94 17.53 2.97
CA ALA A 33 8.48 18.76 3.61
C ALA A 33 9.10 18.96 5.00
N THR A 34 9.19 17.88 5.80
CA THR A 34 9.83 17.89 7.12
C THR A 34 11.30 18.27 7.04
N LEU A 35 12.05 17.70 6.10
CA LEU A 35 13.47 18.00 5.91
C LEU A 35 13.68 19.45 5.45
N ARG A 36 12.79 19.98 4.61
CA ARG A 36 12.80 21.42 4.25
C ARG A 36 12.50 22.31 5.44
N ALA A 37 11.48 21.97 6.23
CA ALA A 37 11.15 22.73 7.44
C ALA A 37 12.30 22.70 8.46
N ALA A 38 13.11 21.62 8.49
CA ALA A 38 14.32 21.52 9.29
C ALA A 38 15.55 22.21 8.65
N GLY A 39 15.40 22.92 7.54
CA GLY A 39 16.44 23.75 6.92
C GLY A 39 17.21 23.09 5.77
N ALA A 40 16.80 21.95 5.25
CA ALA A 40 17.41 21.36 4.07
C ALA A 40 16.88 21.97 2.75
N ASP A 41 17.74 22.04 1.71
CA ASP A 41 17.32 22.14 0.31
C ASP A 41 16.91 20.73 -0.15
N ALA A 42 15.65 20.38 0.11
CA ALA A 42 15.14 19.03 -0.16
C ALA A 42 14.25 19.03 -1.43
N ARG A 43 14.55 18.11 -2.36
CA ARG A 43 13.87 17.94 -3.65
C ARG A 43 13.53 16.48 -3.87
N ILE A 44 12.59 16.22 -4.79
CA ILE A 44 12.15 14.87 -5.13
C ILE A 44 12.59 14.54 -6.57
N VAL A 45 13.18 13.36 -6.78
CA VAL A 45 13.38 12.77 -8.10
C VAL A 45 12.45 11.57 -8.24
N ALA A 46 11.52 11.67 -9.19
CA ALA A 46 10.40 10.76 -9.38
C ALA A 46 10.37 10.18 -10.81
N SER A 47 9.46 9.28 -11.09
CA SER A 47 9.21 8.75 -12.44
C SER A 47 8.07 9.52 -13.11
N ALA A 48 8.23 9.89 -14.37
CA ALA A 48 7.15 10.49 -15.14
C ALA A 48 6.00 9.50 -15.39
N ARG A 49 4.77 10.02 -15.37
CA ARG A 49 3.53 9.29 -15.68
C ARG A 49 2.70 10.15 -16.66
N GLU A 50 3.14 10.21 -17.92
CA GLU A 50 2.51 11.07 -18.95
C GLU A 50 1.02 10.81 -19.12
N HIS A 51 0.58 9.54 -19.02
CA HIS A 51 -0.83 9.14 -19.10
C HIS A 51 -1.69 9.60 -17.91
N ALA A 52 -1.06 9.90 -16.78
CA ALA A 52 -1.70 10.44 -15.58
C ALA A 52 -1.52 11.98 -15.45
N GLY A 53 -1.06 12.64 -16.51
CA GLY A 53 -0.85 14.10 -16.49
C GLY A 53 0.45 14.56 -15.81
N HIS A 54 1.39 13.64 -15.53
CA HIS A 54 2.67 13.95 -14.89
C HIS A 54 3.83 13.71 -15.86
N PRO A 55 4.13 14.67 -16.78
CA PRO A 55 5.19 14.53 -17.78
C PRO A 55 6.58 14.60 -17.16
N ALA A 56 7.59 14.18 -17.95
CA ALA A 56 8.99 14.36 -17.59
C ALA A 56 9.38 15.86 -17.55
N GLY A 57 10.26 16.21 -16.62
CA GLY A 57 10.70 17.58 -16.38
C GLY A 57 10.51 18.01 -14.93
N VAL A 58 10.80 19.28 -14.66
CA VAL A 58 10.59 19.87 -13.33
C VAL A 58 9.14 20.31 -13.17
N GLY A 59 8.57 20.00 -12.04
CA GLY A 59 7.22 20.39 -11.66
C GLY A 59 7.11 20.55 -10.14
N TRP A 60 5.90 20.75 -9.65
CA TRP A 60 5.65 21.01 -8.24
C TRP A 60 4.51 20.14 -7.72
N VAL A 61 4.59 19.74 -6.47
CA VAL A 61 3.49 19.15 -5.68
C VAL A 61 3.38 19.95 -4.40
N GLY A 62 2.35 20.77 -4.31
CA GLY A 62 2.32 21.83 -3.30
C GLY A 62 3.51 22.79 -3.50
N ASP A 63 4.32 22.95 -2.47
CA ASP A 63 5.55 23.76 -2.47
C ASP A 63 6.83 22.95 -2.73
N LEU A 64 6.72 21.65 -2.96
CA LEU A 64 7.85 20.73 -3.18
C LEU A 64 8.22 20.65 -4.66
N GLU A 65 9.49 20.86 -4.96
CA GLU A 65 10.07 20.72 -6.31
C GLU A 65 10.25 19.23 -6.64
N VAL A 66 9.70 18.80 -7.78
CA VAL A 66 9.72 17.40 -8.24
C VAL A 66 10.31 17.31 -9.63
N HIS A 67 11.43 16.63 -9.75
CA HIS A 67 12.12 16.32 -11.01
C HIS A 67 11.64 14.95 -11.52
N ARG A 68 10.77 14.94 -12.52
CA ARG A 68 10.25 13.68 -13.10
C ARG A 68 11.13 13.22 -14.24
N VAL A 69 11.79 12.10 -14.03
CA VAL A 69 12.61 11.43 -15.04
C VAL A 69 11.70 10.68 -16.02
N ALA A 70 12.03 10.78 -17.30
CA ALA A 70 11.28 10.10 -18.35
C ALA A 70 11.23 8.58 -18.10
N ASP A 71 10.05 8.00 -18.28
CA ASP A 71 9.83 6.57 -18.20
C ASP A 71 9.87 5.95 -19.61
N LEU A 72 10.31 4.69 -19.71
CA LEU A 72 10.30 3.96 -20.97
C LEU A 72 8.87 3.62 -21.37
N SER A 73 8.38 4.25 -22.41
CA SER A 73 7.06 3.98 -22.97
C SER A 73 7.16 3.08 -24.20
N LEU A 74 6.57 1.86 -24.14
CA LEU A 74 6.46 0.96 -25.29
C LEU A 74 5.79 1.60 -26.49
N VAL A 75 4.75 2.41 -26.24
CA VAL A 75 3.99 3.07 -27.28
C VAL A 75 4.87 4.07 -28.04
N ARG A 76 5.72 4.78 -27.32
CA ARG A 76 6.61 5.79 -27.87
C ARG A 76 7.85 5.17 -28.52
N SER A 77 8.45 4.16 -27.84
CA SER A 77 9.68 3.51 -28.32
C SER A 77 9.44 2.47 -29.41
N PHE A 78 8.27 1.82 -29.43
CA PHE A 78 7.92 0.75 -30.37
C PHE A 78 6.47 0.85 -30.83
N PRO A 79 6.08 1.92 -31.54
CA PRO A 79 4.67 2.20 -31.89
C PRO A 79 4.02 1.09 -32.72
N ARG A 80 4.81 0.40 -33.59
CA ARG A 80 4.32 -0.72 -34.41
C ARG A 80 3.99 -1.96 -33.55
N LEU A 81 4.81 -2.27 -32.56
CA LEU A 81 4.58 -3.38 -31.62
C LEU A 81 3.38 -3.06 -30.71
N ALA A 82 3.29 -1.84 -30.20
CA ALA A 82 2.16 -1.38 -29.41
C ALA A 82 0.83 -1.44 -30.18
N ALA A 83 0.85 -1.10 -31.47
CA ALA A 83 -0.33 -1.21 -32.34
C ALA A 83 -0.71 -2.69 -32.60
N ALA A 84 0.26 -3.56 -32.85
CA ALA A 84 0.04 -4.98 -33.02
C ALA A 84 -0.56 -5.62 -31.75
N TRP A 85 -0.02 -5.26 -30.60
CA TRP A 85 -0.50 -5.75 -29.30
C TRP A 85 -1.93 -5.26 -28.97
N ARG A 86 -2.26 -3.99 -29.26
CA ARG A 86 -3.64 -3.47 -29.15
C ARG A 86 -4.62 -4.22 -30.04
N ARG A 87 -4.24 -4.53 -31.29
CA ARG A 87 -5.07 -5.32 -32.22
C ARG A 87 -5.29 -6.75 -31.70
N TYR A 88 -4.29 -7.36 -31.10
CA TYR A 88 -4.39 -8.69 -30.51
C TYR A 88 -5.34 -8.69 -29.29
N ARG A 89 -5.22 -7.71 -28.40
CA ARG A 89 -6.13 -7.53 -27.25
C ARG A 89 -7.56 -7.28 -27.69
N GLY A 90 -7.75 -6.40 -28.67
CA GLY A 90 -9.10 -6.08 -29.17
C GLY A 90 -9.82 -7.24 -29.85
N ARG A 91 -9.08 -8.27 -30.31
CA ARG A 91 -9.67 -9.49 -30.87
C ARG A 91 -10.12 -10.51 -29.79
N ASN A 92 -9.57 -10.42 -28.60
CA ASN A 92 -9.83 -11.36 -27.50
C ASN A 92 -10.62 -10.73 -26.34
N ALA A 93 -11.00 -9.47 -26.43
CA ALA A 93 -11.87 -8.79 -25.48
C ALA A 93 -13.31 -8.89 -25.94
N ALA A 94 -14.21 -9.36 -25.10
CA ALA A 94 -15.65 -9.23 -25.30
C ALA A 94 -16.01 -7.73 -25.41
N PRO A 95 -17.04 -7.35 -26.20
CA PRO A 95 -17.38 -5.96 -26.42
C PRO A 95 -17.76 -5.29 -25.09
N VAL A 96 -16.94 -4.34 -24.65
CA VAL A 96 -17.28 -3.42 -23.56
C VAL A 96 -18.11 -2.31 -24.18
N THR A 97 -19.35 -2.21 -23.77
CA THR A 97 -20.23 -1.06 -24.06
C THR A 97 -19.65 0.20 -23.42
N ASP A 98 -19.67 1.28 -24.18
CA ASP A 98 -19.16 2.60 -23.82
C ASP A 98 -19.63 3.05 -22.43
N ALA A 99 -18.71 3.14 -21.48
CA ALA A 99 -18.86 3.90 -20.27
C ALA A 99 -17.73 4.94 -20.21
N ALA A 100 -18.09 6.15 -19.80
CA ALA A 100 -17.28 7.35 -19.78
C ALA A 100 -15.89 7.18 -19.13
N PRO A 101 -14.90 8.01 -19.48
CA PRO A 101 -13.52 7.85 -18.97
C PRO A 101 -13.47 8.11 -17.47
N VAL A 102 -13.17 7.04 -16.71
CA VAL A 102 -12.82 7.15 -15.29
C VAL A 102 -11.41 7.71 -15.21
N THR A 103 -11.32 8.96 -14.83
CA THR A 103 -10.08 9.58 -14.40
C THR A 103 -9.70 9.00 -13.07
N ASP A 104 -8.65 8.23 -13.02
CA ASP A 104 -7.65 8.16 -11.96
C ASP A 104 -7.19 6.75 -11.53
N ALA A 105 -6.18 6.25 -12.24
CA ALA A 105 -5.52 4.96 -11.94
C ALA A 105 -4.09 5.16 -11.43
N SER A 106 -3.82 6.14 -10.58
CA SER A 106 -2.44 6.54 -10.23
C SER A 106 -1.86 5.91 -8.96
N GLN A 107 -2.57 4.99 -8.30
CA GLN A 107 -2.02 4.22 -7.17
C GLN A 107 -1.91 2.71 -7.42
N ILE A 108 -2.09 2.28 -8.64
CA ILE A 108 -1.78 0.91 -9.02
C ILE A 108 -0.42 0.97 -9.71
N GLU A 109 0.64 0.44 -9.07
CA GLU A 109 1.77 -0.06 -9.85
C GLU A 109 1.20 -0.87 -11.01
N PRO A 110 1.77 -0.83 -12.22
CA PRO A 110 1.18 -1.48 -13.38
C PRO A 110 1.11 -2.99 -13.13
N GLN A 111 0.03 -3.41 -12.51
CA GLN A 111 -0.36 -4.80 -12.46
C GLN A 111 -0.90 -5.11 -13.85
N ALA A 112 -0.10 -5.84 -14.64
CA ALA A 112 -0.60 -6.44 -15.83
C ALA A 112 -1.68 -7.43 -15.44
N GLU A 113 -2.82 -7.37 -16.11
CA GLU A 113 -3.95 -8.27 -15.94
C GLU A 113 -3.53 -9.73 -15.81
N VAL A 114 -4.02 -10.38 -14.77
CA VAL A 114 -3.92 -11.82 -14.57
C VAL A 114 -5.32 -12.39 -14.51
N GLU A 115 -5.67 -13.19 -15.50
CA GLU A 115 -6.81 -14.08 -15.45
C GLU A 115 -6.70 -15.02 -14.25
N ALA A 116 -7.73 -15.01 -13.39
CA ALA A 116 -7.85 -15.97 -12.31
C ALA A 116 -8.14 -17.34 -12.89
N ARG A 117 -7.25 -18.29 -12.69
CA ARG A 117 -7.55 -19.72 -12.73
C ARG A 117 -7.47 -20.25 -11.32
N GLU A 118 -8.56 -20.86 -10.89
CA GLU A 118 -8.69 -21.67 -9.69
C GLU A 118 -7.61 -22.76 -9.65
N ALA A 119 -6.90 -22.85 -8.55
CA ALA A 119 -6.07 -24.00 -8.21
C ALA A 119 -6.63 -24.63 -6.95
N THR A 120 -7.45 -25.67 -7.15
CA THR A 120 -7.73 -26.66 -6.11
C THR A 120 -6.56 -27.64 -6.05
N GLY A 121 -5.88 -27.70 -4.92
CA GLY A 121 -4.94 -28.75 -4.56
C GLY A 121 -5.31 -29.29 -3.17
N PRO A 122 -5.20 -30.58 -2.89
CA PRO A 122 -5.86 -31.23 -1.77
C PRO A 122 -5.04 -31.15 -0.48
N ASP A 123 -5.75 -30.88 0.62
CA ASP A 123 -5.29 -31.04 2.00
C ASP A 123 -5.30 -32.52 2.42
N PRO A 124 -4.36 -32.99 3.24
CA PRO A 124 -4.39 -34.32 3.79
C PRO A 124 -5.26 -34.38 5.05
N ALA A 125 -6.29 -35.23 4.98
CA ALA A 125 -7.20 -35.54 6.07
C ALA A 125 -6.57 -36.44 7.17
N PRO A 126 -7.08 -36.36 8.43
CA PRO A 126 -6.96 -37.45 9.39
C PRO A 126 -8.19 -38.36 9.30
N ARG A 127 -7.92 -39.68 9.30
CA ARG A 127 -8.88 -40.78 9.29
C ARG A 127 -9.53 -40.95 10.64
N THR A 128 -10.86 -41.15 10.67
CA THR A 128 -11.50 -42.23 11.46
C THR A 128 -12.88 -42.50 10.89
N GLY A 129 -13.20 -43.81 10.77
CA GLY A 129 -14.25 -44.40 10.02
C GLY A 129 -15.64 -44.37 10.66
N LEU A 130 -16.59 -44.64 9.81
CA LEU A 130 -17.65 -45.68 9.90
C LEU A 130 -18.58 -45.51 8.70
N GLU A 131 -18.70 -46.58 7.90
CA GLU A 131 -19.67 -46.78 6.83
C GLU A 131 -20.96 -47.42 7.36
N PRO A 132 -21.96 -47.79 6.50
CA PRO A 132 -22.63 -47.04 5.42
C PRO A 132 -24.17 -47.12 5.53
N MET A 133 -24.90 -46.34 4.71
CA MET A 133 -26.16 -46.86 4.12
C MET A 133 -26.56 -46.14 2.81
N SER A 134 -26.83 -47.01 1.86
CA SER A 134 -27.32 -46.86 0.50
C SER A 134 -28.67 -46.12 0.36
N THR A 135 -28.86 -45.35 -0.73
CA THR A 135 -29.73 -45.71 -1.88
C THR A 135 -29.86 -44.57 -2.91
N ALA A 136 -29.70 -44.99 -4.16
CA ALA A 136 -30.38 -44.60 -5.43
C ALA A 136 -30.19 -43.21 -6.03
N SER A 137 -29.31 -43.11 -7.02
CA SER A 137 -29.59 -42.93 -8.46
C SER A 137 -30.50 -41.77 -8.88
N THR A 138 -29.86 -40.74 -9.44
CA THR A 138 -30.24 -40.26 -10.80
C THR A 138 -29.04 -39.54 -11.46
N SER A 139 -28.67 -40.05 -12.61
CA SER A 139 -27.57 -39.64 -13.45
C SER A 139 -27.85 -38.27 -14.11
N ALA A 140 -27.04 -37.26 -13.81
CA ALA A 140 -26.84 -36.13 -14.72
C ALA A 140 -25.32 -36.02 -14.90
N THR A 141 -24.84 -36.35 -16.07
CA THR A 141 -23.47 -36.25 -16.51
C THR A 141 -23.07 -34.74 -16.57
N PRO A 142 -22.08 -34.29 -15.84
CA PRO A 142 -21.53 -32.99 -16.15
C PRO A 142 -20.67 -33.09 -17.40
N VAL A 143 -21.08 -32.41 -18.45
CA VAL A 143 -20.25 -32.20 -19.64
C VAL A 143 -19.05 -31.36 -19.21
N THR A 144 -17.96 -32.00 -18.95
CA THR A 144 -16.65 -31.39 -18.79
C THR A 144 -16.24 -30.86 -20.17
N GLN A 145 -16.52 -29.60 -20.46
CA GLN A 145 -15.85 -28.89 -21.55
C GLN A 145 -14.38 -28.73 -21.14
N ALA A 146 -13.57 -29.72 -21.46
CA ALA A 146 -12.12 -29.54 -21.53
C ALA A 146 -11.87 -28.52 -22.65
N SER A 147 -11.62 -27.27 -22.29
CA SER A 147 -11.12 -26.27 -23.23
C SER A 147 -9.73 -26.73 -23.69
N THR A 148 -9.66 -27.31 -24.86
CA THR A 148 -8.41 -27.58 -25.57
C THR A 148 -7.77 -26.24 -25.93
N GLU A 149 -7.04 -25.66 -24.99
CA GLU A 149 -6.14 -24.54 -25.31
C GLU A 149 -5.09 -25.06 -26.29
N ASN A 150 -5.16 -24.58 -27.51
CA ASN A 150 -4.24 -24.95 -28.58
C ASN A 150 -2.80 -24.54 -28.19
N LEU A 151 -1.81 -25.41 -28.50
CA LEU A 151 -0.39 -25.18 -28.31
C LEU A 151 0.08 -23.76 -28.71
N PRO A 152 -0.41 -23.15 -29.82
CA PRO A 152 -0.09 -21.77 -30.18
C PRO A 152 -0.50 -20.73 -29.13
N THR A 153 -1.62 -20.92 -28.46
CA THR A 153 -2.12 -19.98 -27.43
C THR A 153 -1.25 -20.00 -26.17
N LYS A 154 -0.77 -21.18 -25.78
CA LYS A 154 0.16 -21.34 -24.65
C LYS A 154 1.53 -20.75 -24.95
N ALA A 155 2.04 -20.97 -26.16
CA ALA A 155 3.31 -20.38 -26.59
C ALA A 155 3.24 -18.85 -26.67
N LEU A 156 2.13 -18.30 -27.13
CA LEU A 156 1.93 -16.86 -27.22
C LEU A 156 1.77 -16.21 -25.83
N ALA A 157 1.06 -16.89 -24.92
CA ALA A 157 0.94 -16.45 -23.51
C ALA A 157 2.31 -16.47 -22.81
N PHE A 158 3.11 -17.51 -23.04
CA PHE A 158 4.47 -17.58 -22.52
C PHE A 158 5.37 -16.48 -23.10
N ALA A 159 5.33 -16.24 -24.40
CA ALA A 159 6.08 -15.17 -25.04
C ALA A 159 5.67 -13.78 -24.54
N ALA A 160 4.38 -13.55 -24.33
CA ALA A 160 3.87 -12.31 -23.74
C ALA A 160 4.34 -12.13 -22.28
N ASP A 161 4.35 -13.21 -21.48
CA ASP A 161 4.84 -13.18 -20.09
C ASP A 161 6.36 -12.88 -20.05
N VAL A 162 7.17 -13.54 -20.88
CA VAL A 162 8.62 -13.26 -20.98
C VAL A 162 8.86 -11.82 -21.43
N TRP A 163 8.10 -11.35 -22.43
CA TRP A 163 8.17 -9.97 -22.89
C TRP A 163 7.85 -8.95 -21.80
N MET A 164 6.74 -9.15 -21.06
CA MET A 164 6.35 -8.23 -20.01
C MET A 164 7.36 -8.18 -18.85
N ARG A 165 8.00 -9.30 -18.53
CA ARG A 165 9.06 -9.36 -17.51
C ARG A 165 10.30 -8.62 -17.96
N THR A 166 10.74 -8.88 -19.19
CA THR A 166 11.91 -8.21 -19.79
C THR A 166 11.65 -6.71 -19.88
N TYR A 167 10.48 -6.31 -20.33
CA TYR A 167 10.08 -4.91 -20.41
C TYR A 167 10.08 -4.23 -19.04
N GLY A 168 9.50 -4.85 -18.00
CA GLY A 168 9.51 -4.30 -16.66
C GLY A 168 10.92 -4.06 -16.12
N THR A 169 11.84 -5.01 -16.36
CA THR A 169 13.25 -4.88 -15.96
C THR A 169 13.97 -3.78 -16.73
N VAL A 170 13.78 -3.73 -18.04
CA VAL A 170 14.38 -2.69 -18.91
C VAL A 170 13.85 -1.30 -18.56
N ARG A 171 12.55 -1.20 -18.29
CA ARG A 171 11.91 0.03 -17.85
C ARG A 171 12.50 0.54 -16.54
N LEU A 172 12.67 -0.34 -15.55
CA LEU A 172 13.28 0.01 -14.26
C LEU A 172 14.76 0.45 -14.46
N ALA A 173 15.54 -0.28 -15.25
CA ALA A 173 16.92 0.08 -15.56
C ALA A 173 17.03 1.43 -16.32
N TYR A 174 16.09 1.70 -17.21
CA TYR A 174 16.02 2.98 -17.91
C TYR A 174 15.75 4.13 -16.93
N TRP A 175 14.78 3.95 -16.01
CA TRP A 175 14.52 4.92 -14.95
C TRP A 175 15.73 5.10 -14.03
N TRP A 176 16.40 4.02 -13.62
CA TRP A 176 17.62 4.10 -12.80
C TRP A 176 18.67 5.00 -13.42
N ARG A 177 18.93 4.83 -14.73
CA ARG A 177 19.89 5.66 -15.45
C ARG A 177 19.53 7.16 -15.35
N GLY A 178 18.29 7.50 -15.65
CA GLY A 178 17.82 8.88 -15.60
C GLY A 178 17.83 9.42 -14.16
N ALA A 179 17.38 8.62 -13.17
CA ALA A 179 17.39 9.00 -11.77
C ALA A 179 18.81 9.26 -11.24
N VAL A 180 19.79 8.43 -11.63
CA VAL A 180 21.22 8.68 -11.30
C VAL A 180 21.72 9.98 -11.90
N GLN A 181 21.41 10.26 -13.17
CA GLN A 181 21.86 11.48 -13.85
C GLN A 181 21.26 12.72 -13.19
N GLU A 182 19.95 12.72 -12.93
CA GLU A 182 19.24 13.84 -12.32
C GLU A 182 19.71 14.07 -10.87
N THR A 183 19.83 13.01 -10.07
CA THR A 183 20.33 13.10 -8.70
C THR A 183 21.74 13.68 -8.63
N ARG A 184 22.64 13.25 -9.51
CA ARG A 184 24.01 13.80 -9.59
C ARG A 184 24.03 15.27 -9.99
N ALA A 185 23.14 15.69 -10.89
CA ALA A 185 23.03 17.09 -11.31
C ALA A 185 22.60 18.00 -10.14
N LEU A 186 21.79 17.48 -9.22
CA LEU A 186 21.35 18.18 -8.00
C LEU A 186 22.45 18.24 -6.91
N ALA A 187 23.56 17.50 -7.07
CA ALA A 187 24.71 17.47 -6.14
C ALA A 187 24.31 17.33 -4.66
N PRO A 188 23.58 16.26 -4.26
CA PRO A 188 23.09 16.07 -2.91
C PRO A 188 24.20 15.80 -1.91
N ASP A 189 23.95 16.14 -0.64
CA ASP A 189 24.71 15.67 0.52
C ASP A 189 24.13 14.34 1.04
N VAL A 190 22.79 14.17 0.93
CA VAL A 190 22.10 12.94 1.28
C VAL A 190 21.10 12.57 0.19
N VAL A 191 21.08 11.29 -0.17
CA VAL A 191 20.06 10.71 -1.06
C VAL A 191 19.16 9.82 -0.22
N HIS A 192 17.85 10.12 -0.19
CA HIS A 192 16.83 9.33 0.49
C HIS A 192 16.21 8.36 -0.51
N ALA A 193 16.43 7.08 -0.35
CA ALA A 193 15.91 6.03 -1.22
C ALA A 193 14.60 5.49 -0.65
N ASN A 194 13.47 5.79 -1.29
CA ASN A 194 12.18 5.24 -0.92
C ASN A 194 11.99 3.89 -1.61
N ASP A 195 11.88 2.85 -0.82
CA ASP A 195 11.83 1.44 -1.19
C ASP A 195 13.05 0.92 -1.99
N ALA A 196 13.12 -0.40 -2.14
CA ALA A 196 14.24 -1.07 -2.79
C ALA A 196 14.38 -0.72 -4.29
N ASN A 197 13.30 -0.24 -4.94
CA ASN A 197 13.37 0.25 -6.31
C ASN A 197 14.31 1.46 -6.46
N ALA A 198 14.37 2.32 -5.44
CA ALA A 198 15.19 3.52 -5.42
C ALA A 198 16.59 3.28 -4.84
N LEU A 199 16.83 2.15 -4.17
CA LEU A 199 18.10 1.88 -3.48
C LEU A 199 19.30 1.80 -4.43
N VAL A 200 19.16 1.11 -5.57
CA VAL A 200 20.23 0.99 -6.55
C VAL A 200 20.62 2.34 -7.16
N PRO A 201 19.69 3.14 -7.72
CA PRO A 201 20.06 4.46 -8.25
C PRO A 201 20.56 5.43 -7.18
N ALA A 202 20.09 5.34 -5.95
CA ALA A 202 20.62 6.12 -4.84
C ALA A 202 22.09 5.81 -4.58
N LEU A 203 22.46 4.53 -4.43
CA LEU A 203 23.84 4.10 -4.23
C LEU A 203 24.74 4.47 -5.42
N LEU A 204 24.26 4.24 -6.66
CA LEU A 204 25.02 4.59 -7.85
C LEU A 204 25.24 6.10 -8.00
N SER A 205 24.30 6.93 -7.56
CA SER A 205 24.41 8.38 -7.66
C SER A 205 25.47 8.95 -6.71
N THR A 206 25.77 8.25 -5.61
CA THR A 206 26.74 8.68 -4.60
C THR A 206 28.18 8.17 -4.84
N VAL A 207 28.37 7.24 -5.80
CA VAL A 207 29.72 6.73 -6.11
C VAL A 207 30.65 7.87 -6.57
N GLY A 208 31.81 7.99 -5.88
CA GLY A 208 32.80 9.03 -6.14
C GLY A 208 32.44 10.42 -5.56
N THR A 209 31.43 10.50 -4.69
CA THR A 209 31.02 11.74 -4.00
C THR A 209 31.04 11.53 -2.48
N PRO A 210 31.05 12.59 -1.67
CA PRO A 210 30.91 12.50 -0.21
C PRO A 210 29.46 12.23 0.23
N ALA A 211 28.49 12.24 -0.68
CA ALA A 211 27.07 12.07 -0.39
C ALA A 211 26.79 10.71 0.28
N ARG A 212 25.78 10.69 1.12
CA ARG A 212 25.32 9.50 1.85
C ARG A 212 23.94 9.06 1.41
N VAL A 213 23.62 7.79 1.64
CA VAL A 213 22.29 7.24 1.34
C VAL A 213 21.58 6.93 2.66
N VAL A 214 20.31 7.31 2.75
CA VAL A 214 19.34 6.84 3.74
C VAL A 214 18.34 5.96 2.99
N TYR A 215 18.11 4.75 3.48
CA TYR A 215 17.14 3.81 2.92
C TYR A 215 15.87 3.80 3.75
N ASP A 216 14.72 4.07 3.15
CA ASP A 216 13.39 4.03 3.76
C ASP A 216 12.62 2.82 3.23
N SER A 217 12.52 1.78 4.05
CA SER A 217 11.81 0.55 3.76
C SER A 217 10.36 0.66 4.21
N HIS A 218 9.45 0.93 3.28
CA HIS A 218 8.02 1.10 3.56
C HIS A 218 7.33 -0.23 3.86
N GLU A 219 7.92 -1.35 3.42
CA GLU A 219 7.44 -2.71 3.62
C GLU A 219 8.62 -3.68 3.57
N LEU A 220 8.41 -4.94 3.96
CA LEU A 220 9.39 -5.99 3.70
C LEU A 220 9.41 -6.32 2.22
N TRP A 221 10.24 -5.60 1.45
CA TRP A 221 10.34 -5.70 0.00
C TRP A 221 10.42 -7.14 -0.51
N ARG A 222 11.23 -7.93 0.14
CA ARG A 222 11.47 -9.34 -0.17
C ARG A 222 10.25 -10.23 0.09
N HIS A 223 9.38 -9.85 1.03
CA HIS A 223 8.24 -10.62 1.51
C HIS A 223 6.90 -9.92 1.28
N ARG A 224 6.85 -9.00 0.32
CA ARG A 224 5.61 -8.33 -0.06
C ARG A 224 4.66 -9.27 -0.82
N ASN A 225 3.38 -8.96 -0.80
CA ASN A 225 2.40 -9.68 -1.60
C ASN A 225 2.61 -9.40 -3.09
N ILE A 226 3.22 -10.36 -3.78
CA ILE A 226 3.38 -10.31 -5.23
C ILE A 226 2.34 -11.27 -5.82
N LEU A 227 1.18 -10.76 -6.19
CA LEU A 227 0.07 -11.53 -6.81
C LEU A 227 0.45 -12.19 -8.14
N ARG A 228 1.71 -12.17 -8.56
CA ARG A 228 2.22 -12.68 -9.83
C ARG A 228 3.15 -13.87 -9.67
N ARG A 229 2.84 -14.84 -10.52
CA ARG A 229 3.50 -16.11 -10.84
C ARG A 229 5.02 -16.09 -10.82
N ASN A 230 5.55 -17.22 -10.32
CA ASN A 230 6.91 -17.79 -10.55
C ASN A 230 7.95 -16.84 -11.16
N ARG A 231 8.39 -15.90 -10.36
CA ARG A 231 9.57 -15.06 -10.64
C ARG A 231 10.81 -15.79 -10.08
N TRP A 232 11.14 -16.94 -10.64
CA TRP A 232 12.15 -17.86 -10.07
C TRP A 232 13.53 -17.22 -9.82
N LEU A 233 13.95 -16.21 -10.57
CA LEU A 233 15.20 -15.48 -10.35
C LEU A 233 15.01 -14.12 -9.66
N ALA A 234 13.91 -13.42 -9.91
CA ALA A 234 13.70 -12.06 -9.42
C ALA A 234 13.72 -11.94 -7.88
N PRO A 235 13.13 -12.87 -7.08
CA PRO A 235 13.23 -12.80 -5.63
C PRO A 235 14.67 -12.88 -5.12
N TYR A 236 15.52 -13.67 -5.78
CA TYR A 236 16.94 -13.78 -5.42
C TYR A 236 17.72 -12.50 -5.78
N VAL A 237 17.44 -11.92 -6.93
CA VAL A 237 18.05 -10.66 -7.35
C VAL A 237 17.61 -9.51 -6.42
N GLU A 238 16.33 -9.40 -6.16
CA GLU A 238 15.77 -8.40 -5.24
C GLU A 238 16.35 -8.55 -3.82
N ALA A 239 16.39 -9.79 -3.31
CA ALA A 239 16.99 -10.11 -2.02
C ALA A 239 18.48 -9.75 -1.96
N THR A 240 19.22 -9.98 -3.04
CA THR A 240 20.64 -9.64 -3.12
C THR A 240 20.84 -8.12 -3.15
N ILE A 241 20.06 -7.40 -3.95
CA ILE A 241 20.11 -5.94 -4.04
C ILE A 241 19.82 -5.33 -2.67
N GLU A 242 18.76 -5.74 -2.00
CA GLU A 242 18.41 -5.22 -0.67
C GLU A 242 19.46 -5.61 0.37
N SER A 243 19.88 -6.88 0.39
CA SER A 243 20.86 -7.40 1.34
C SER A 243 22.23 -6.72 1.27
N VAL A 244 22.69 -6.41 0.06
CA VAL A 244 23.94 -5.67 -0.14
C VAL A 244 23.73 -4.18 0.09
N GLY A 245 22.69 -3.62 -0.49
CA GLY A 245 22.43 -2.18 -0.47
C GLY A 245 22.18 -1.65 0.92
N ILE A 246 21.37 -2.34 1.74
CA ILE A 246 21.05 -1.90 3.12
C ILE A 246 22.27 -1.82 4.05
N ARG A 247 23.34 -2.58 3.74
CA ARG A 247 24.60 -2.52 4.49
C ARG A 247 25.52 -1.38 4.06
N LEU A 248 25.26 -0.78 2.92
CA LEU A 248 26.05 0.32 2.34
C LEU A 248 25.49 1.69 2.67
N VAL A 249 24.27 1.77 3.20
CA VAL A 249 23.63 3.05 3.53
C VAL A 249 24.09 3.59 4.88
N ALA A 250 23.92 4.89 5.07
CA ALA A 250 24.30 5.60 6.30
C ALA A 250 23.21 5.56 7.37
N GLY A 251 21.98 5.25 6.98
CA GLY A 251 20.86 5.09 7.90
C GLY A 251 19.72 4.31 7.25
N VAL A 252 18.94 3.61 8.07
CA VAL A 252 17.76 2.85 7.63
C VAL A 252 16.55 3.33 8.40
N ILE A 253 15.47 3.56 7.68
CA ILE A 253 14.15 3.91 8.21
C ILE A 253 13.17 2.80 7.87
N THR A 254 12.18 2.60 8.73
CA THR A 254 11.05 1.73 8.42
C THR A 254 9.79 2.16 9.18
N VAL A 255 8.68 1.48 8.91
CA VAL A 255 7.33 1.91 9.31
C VAL A 255 6.76 1.18 10.53
N SER A 256 7.32 0.04 10.91
CA SER A 256 6.82 -0.74 12.04
C SER A 256 7.95 -1.39 12.87
N PRO A 257 7.71 -1.62 14.17
CA PRO A 257 8.70 -2.26 15.05
C PRO A 257 9.12 -3.64 14.57
N SER A 258 8.18 -4.49 14.18
CA SER A 258 8.47 -5.85 13.71
C SER A 258 9.29 -5.87 12.42
N ILE A 259 9.04 -4.92 11.49
CA ILE A 259 9.87 -4.75 10.28
C ILE A 259 11.29 -4.31 10.69
N ALA A 260 11.43 -3.36 11.64
CA ALA A 260 12.73 -2.91 12.10
C ALA A 260 13.57 -4.08 12.69
N ASP A 261 12.96 -4.89 13.52
CA ASP A 261 13.62 -6.04 14.14
C ASP A 261 13.99 -7.11 13.12
N TRP A 262 13.09 -7.35 12.16
CA TRP A 262 13.34 -8.29 11.06
C TRP A 262 14.50 -7.83 10.17
N LEU A 263 14.52 -6.55 9.78
CA LEU A 263 15.61 -5.97 8.96
C LEU A 263 16.94 -6.03 9.72
N GLN A 264 16.95 -5.66 11.01
CA GLN A 264 18.15 -5.71 11.84
C GLN A 264 18.69 -7.14 11.94
N GLY A 265 17.85 -8.11 12.29
CA GLY A 265 18.26 -9.50 12.46
C GLY A 265 18.68 -10.15 11.14
N THR A 266 17.88 -9.99 10.08
CA THR A 266 18.13 -10.64 8.78
C THR A 266 19.37 -10.10 8.08
N TYR A 267 19.60 -8.79 8.14
CA TYR A 267 20.74 -8.17 7.49
C TYR A 267 21.90 -7.87 8.43
N SER A 268 21.81 -8.27 9.71
CA SER A 268 22.83 -8.06 10.74
C SER A 268 23.27 -6.58 10.81
N LEU A 269 22.28 -5.68 10.83
CA LEU A 269 22.56 -4.25 10.90
C LEU A 269 23.11 -3.87 12.28
N ARG A 270 24.11 -2.98 12.31
CA ARG A 270 24.73 -2.50 13.54
C ARG A 270 23.76 -1.73 14.43
N GLU A 271 22.91 -0.94 13.79
CA GLU A 271 21.87 -0.14 14.46
C GLU A 271 20.49 -0.64 14.03
N ARG A 272 19.55 -0.60 14.97
CA ARG A 272 18.14 -0.87 14.64
C ARG A 272 17.63 0.24 13.71
N PRO A 273 16.90 -0.10 12.64
CA PRO A 273 16.27 0.91 11.79
C PRO A 273 15.45 1.92 12.59
N THR A 274 15.56 3.19 12.22
CA THR A 274 14.77 4.27 12.82
C THR A 274 13.32 4.10 12.43
N LEU A 275 12.44 4.11 13.43
CA LEU A 275 11.01 3.99 13.21
C LEU A 275 10.45 5.38 12.85
N VAL A 276 9.87 5.48 11.64
CA VAL A 276 9.11 6.66 11.19
C VAL A 276 7.83 6.13 10.55
N ARG A 277 6.73 6.20 11.28
CA ARG A 277 5.43 5.68 10.83
C ARG A 277 4.72 6.70 9.91
N ASN A 278 3.84 6.21 9.03
CA ASN A 278 3.09 7.13 8.16
C ASN A 278 1.80 7.61 8.84
N ILE A 279 1.93 8.39 9.90
CA ILE A 279 0.83 8.94 10.71
C ILE A 279 0.36 10.29 10.12
N PRO A 280 -0.93 10.66 10.22
CA PRO A 280 -1.39 11.99 9.85
C PRO A 280 -0.72 13.10 10.68
N THR A 281 -0.65 14.31 10.13
CA THR A 281 -0.20 15.50 10.87
C THR A 281 -1.19 15.84 11.98
N ALA A 282 -0.69 16.45 13.05
CA ALA A 282 -1.53 16.94 14.14
C ALA A 282 -2.59 17.91 13.60
N ARG A 283 -3.83 17.65 13.95
CA ARG A 283 -4.97 18.47 13.58
C ARG A 283 -6.04 18.41 14.66
N LYS A 284 -6.93 19.39 14.67
CA LYS A 284 -8.16 19.28 15.43
C LYS A 284 -8.93 18.07 14.90
N LEU A 285 -9.45 17.25 15.81
CA LEU A 285 -10.32 16.15 15.44
C LEU A 285 -11.50 16.65 14.60
N PRO A 286 -11.91 15.91 13.58
CA PRO A 286 -13.01 16.32 12.73
C PRO A 286 -14.33 16.33 13.51
N ASP A 287 -15.26 17.17 13.06
CA ASP A 287 -16.61 17.23 13.57
C ASP A 287 -17.44 16.10 12.95
N PRO A 288 -17.98 15.16 13.76
CA PRO A 288 -18.85 14.11 13.24
C PRO A 288 -20.05 14.62 12.43
N ALA A 289 -20.59 15.79 12.79
CA ALA A 289 -21.72 16.39 12.05
C ALA A 289 -21.36 16.82 10.61
N GLN A 290 -20.07 16.88 10.28
CA GLN A 290 -19.54 17.20 8.95
C GLN A 290 -18.92 15.96 8.27
N GLY A 291 -19.16 14.76 8.79
CA GLY A 291 -18.81 13.50 8.15
C GLY A 291 -19.56 13.33 6.82
N ARG A 292 -19.05 12.47 5.96
CA ARG A 292 -19.59 12.32 4.61
C ARG A 292 -20.00 10.88 4.27
N LEU A 293 -19.71 9.91 5.14
CA LEU A 293 -19.99 8.51 4.80
C LEU A 293 -21.49 8.24 4.75
N ARG A 294 -22.25 8.78 5.71
CA ARG A 294 -23.71 8.61 5.74
C ARG A 294 -24.36 9.24 4.51
N GLU A 295 -23.97 10.47 4.16
CA GLU A 295 -24.45 11.15 2.95
C GLU A 295 -24.13 10.34 1.69
N LEU A 296 -22.85 9.92 1.52
CA LEU A 296 -22.39 9.17 0.35
C LEU A 296 -23.05 7.80 0.19
N ALA A 297 -23.47 7.19 1.31
CA ALA A 297 -24.15 5.89 1.32
C ALA A 297 -25.68 6.00 1.37
N GLY A 298 -26.24 7.21 1.50
CA GLY A 298 -27.68 7.44 1.62
C GLY A 298 -28.28 6.92 2.95
N LEU A 299 -27.51 6.98 4.04
CA LEU A 299 -27.86 6.44 5.35
C LEU A 299 -28.41 7.53 6.28
N GLY A 300 -29.33 7.11 7.16
CA GLY A 300 -29.94 7.95 8.19
C GLY A 300 -29.11 8.01 9.48
N PRO A 301 -29.57 8.83 10.45
CA PRO A 301 -28.88 8.97 11.74
C PRO A 301 -28.98 7.73 12.63
N ASP A 302 -29.98 6.90 12.44
CA ASP A 302 -30.23 5.69 13.23
C ASP A 302 -29.46 4.45 12.70
N ASP A 303 -28.94 4.52 11.46
CA ASP A 303 -28.15 3.45 10.87
C ASP A 303 -26.76 3.39 11.51
N ARG A 304 -26.24 2.21 11.79
CA ARG A 304 -24.88 2.00 12.31
C ARG A 304 -23.91 1.84 11.16
N VAL A 305 -22.83 2.61 11.16
CA VAL A 305 -21.84 2.64 10.07
C VAL A 305 -20.54 1.98 10.47
N VAL A 306 -20.28 0.84 9.86
CA VAL A 306 -18.98 0.18 9.86
C VAL A 306 -18.19 0.72 8.66
N SER A 307 -17.07 1.41 8.91
CA SER A 307 -16.28 2.02 7.85
C SER A 307 -15.04 1.19 7.51
N TYR A 308 -14.69 1.19 6.24
CA TYR A 308 -13.39 0.76 5.73
C TYR A 308 -12.81 1.86 4.85
N VAL A 309 -11.51 2.14 4.99
CA VAL A 309 -10.80 3.09 4.12
C VAL A 309 -9.58 2.45 3.48
N GLY A 310 -9.35 2.80 2.20
CA GLY A 310 -8.16 2.40 1.45
C GLY A 310 -8.46 1.65 0.16
N GLY A 311 -7.43 1.05 -0.45
CA GLY A 311 -7.58 0.27 -1.68
C GLY A 311 -8.52 -0.92 -1.51
N ILE A 312 -9.51 -1.02 -2.38
CA ILE A 312 -10.46 -2.14 -2.44
C ILE A 312 -9.82 -3.23 -3.30
N THR A 313 -9.10 -4.14 -2.63
CA THR A 313 -8.28 -5.19 -3.28
C THR A 313 -8.13 -6.40 -2.38
N THR A 314 -7.66 -7.50 -2.94
CA THR A 314 -7.40 -8.76 -2.22
C THR A 314 -6.43 -8.59 -1.05
N GLY A 315 -6.59 -9.43 -0.01
CA GLY A 315 -5.73 -9.43 1.17
C GLY A 315 -6.01 -8.28 2.15
N ARG A 316 -7.11 -7.55 1.96
CA ARG A 316 -7.56 -6.47 2.85
C ARG A 316 -8.71 -6.87 3.75
N GLY A 317 -9.05 -8.17 3.81
CA GLY A 317 -10.11 -8.70 4.66
C GLY A 317 -11.51 -8.24 4.28
N LEU A 318 -11.71 -7.77 3.04
CA LEU A 318 -13.00 -7.25 2.59
C LEU A 318 -14.02 -8.36 2.37
N GLU A 319 -13.57 -9.53 1.92
CA GLU A 319 -14.39 -10.70 1.73
C GLU A 319 -14.99 -11.16 3.07
N GLU A 320 -14.15 -11.27 4.09
CA GLU A 320 -14.55 -11.64 5.44
C GLU A 320 -15.40 -10.54 6.11
N THR A 321 -15.11 -9.28 5.82
CA THR A 321 -15.92 -8.16 6.34
C THR A 321 -17.34 -8.18 5.75
N VAL A 322 -17.48 -8.50 4.47
CA VAL A 322 -18.80 -8.67 3.83
C VAL A 322 -19.56 -9.86 4.45
N ASP A 323 -18.87 -10.99 4.68
CA ASP A 323 -19.51 -12.16 5.32
C ASP A 323 -19.94 -11.85 6.77
N ALA A 324 -19.11 -11.11 7.51
CA ALA A 324 -19.43 -10.69 8.87
C ALA A 324 -20.71 -9.83 8.94
N MET A 325 -21.02 -9.06 7.87
CA MET A 325 -22.26 -8.27 7.81
C MET A 325 -23.52 -9.12 7.93
N ALA A 326 -23.50 -10.38 7.47
CA ALA A 326 -24.65 -11.29 7.63
C ALA A 326 -24.92 -11.69 9.09
N LEU A 327 -23.93 -11.50 9.97
CA LEU A 327 -24.00 -11.81 11.39
C LEU A 327 -24.29 -10.59 12.26
N LEU A 328 -24.38 -9.39 11.66
CA LEU A 328 -24.66 -8.14 12.35
C LEU A 328 -26.13 -7.74 12.20
N PRO A 329 -26.65 -6.88 13.12
CA PRO A 329 -28.02 -6.36 13.04
C PRO A 329 -28.32 -5.68 11.69
N GLU A 330 -29.60 -5.67 11.29
CA GLU A 330 -30.04 -5.11 10.00
C GLU A 330 -29.80 -3.60 9.86
N ASP A 331 -29.73 -2.86 10.95
CA ASP A 331 -29.41 -1.44 11.00
C ASP A 331 -27.89 -1.13 10.82
N THR A 332 -27.09 -2.18 10.62
CA THR A 332 -25.62 -2.05 10.48
C THR A 332 -25.22 -2.10 9.01
N HIS A 333 -24.54 -1.08 8.54
CA HIS A 333 -24.12 -0.88 7.15
C HIS A 333 -22.60 -0.82 7.02
N LEU A 334 -22.06 -1.46 6.00
CA LEU A 334 -20.64 -1.38 5.64
C LEU A 334 -20.45 -0.31 4.56
N VAL A 335 -19.61 0.69 4.83
CA VAL A 335 -19.29 1.75 3.87
C VAL A 335 -17.80 1.69 3.51
N LEU A 336 -17.51 1.45 2.24
CA LEU A 336 -16.17 1.32 1.67
C LEU A 336 -15.75 2.66 1.04
N LEU A 337 -14.83 3.38 1.70
CA LEU A 337 -14.22 4.61 1.19
C LEU A 337 -12.89 4.28 0.52
N GLY A 338 -12.89 4.21 -0.80
CA GLY A 338 -11.70 3.86 -1.57
C GLY A 338 -12.02 3.51 -3.01
N TYR A 339 -11.01 3.03 -3.70
CA TYR A 339 -11.15 2.56 -5.08
C TYR A 339 -10.47 1.19 -5.23
N GLY A 340 -10.90 0.45 -6.25
CA GLY A 340 -10.34 -0.87 -6.57
C GLY A 340 -10.51 -1.20 -8.04
N GLU A 341 -9.89 -2.29 -8.47
CA GLU A 341 -10.14 -2.84 -9.79
C GLU A 341 -11.61 -3.27 -9.92
N GLN A 342 -12.27 -2.85 -11.00
CA GLN A 342 -13.71 -3.07 -11.19
C GLN A 342 -14.09 -4.55 -11.05
N ARG A 343 -13.28 -5.45 -11.59
CA ARG A 343 -13.49 -6.90 -11.49
C ARG A 343 -13.53 -7.39 -10.04
N TYR A 344 -12.63 -6.86 -9.19
CA TYR A 344 -12.61 -7.23 -7.78
C TYR A 344 -13.81 -6.64 -7.03
N VAL A 345 -14.15 -5.38 -7.32
CA VAL A 345 -15.33 -4.71 -6.76
C VAL A 345 -16.59 -5.49 -7.13
N ASP A 346 -16.75 -5.90 -8.40
CA ASP A 346 -17.90 -6.67 -8.88
C ASP A 346 -17.99 -8.03 -8.17
N ALA A 347 -16.85 -8.70 -7.96
CA ALA A 347 -16.78 -9.96 -7.21
C ALA A 347 -17.19 -9.78 -5.74
N LEU A 348 -16.73 -8.70 -5.09
CA LEU A 348 -17.09 -8.36 -3.72
C LEU A 348 -18.59 -8.08 -3.57
N LEU A 349 -19.18 -7.33 -4.49
CA LEU A 349 -20.61 -7.06 -4.51
C LEU A 349 -21.44 -8.33 -4.84
N ALA A 350 -20.91 -9.23 -5.68
CA ALA A 350 -21.54 -10.53 -5.92
C ALA A 350 -21.56 -11.38 -4.64
N ARG A 351 -20.46 -11.36 -3.86
CA ARG A 351 -20.41 -12.00 -2.53
C ARG A 351 -21.45 -11.42 -1.58
N ALA A 352 -21.58 -10.10 -1.51
CA ALA A 352 -22.59 -9.43 -0.69
C ALA A 352 -24.01 -9.85 -1.08
N ARG A 353 -24.29 -10.01 -2.40
CA ARG A 353 -25.58 -10.55 -2.87
C ARG A 353 -25.79 -11.99 -2.41
N SER A 354 -24.79 -12.84 -2.54
CA SER A 354 -24.88 -14.25 -2.13
C SER A 354 -25.07 -14.40 -0.61
N ALA A 355 -24.50 -13.50 0.17
CA ALA A 355 -24.67 -13.44 1.63
C ALA A 355 -25.97 -12.75 2.07
N GLY A 356 -26.79 -12.22 1.12
CA GLY A 356 -28.04 -11.53 1.42
C GLY A 356 -27.89 -10.11 1.99
N VAL A 357 -26.67 -9.54 1.98
CA VAL A 357 -26.35 -8.25 2.61
C VAL A 357 -26.03 -7.12 1.61
N ALA A 358 -26.33 -7.31 0.33
CA ALA A 358 -25.98 -6.35 -0.71
C ALA A 358 -26.57 -4.95 -0.49
N HIS A 359 -27.73 -4.85 0.15
CA HIS A 359 -28.40 -3.59 0.47
C HIS A 359 -27.74 -2.84 1.63
N ARG A 360 -26.81 -3.48 2.35
CA ARG A 360 -26.06 -2.92 3.49
C ARG A 360 -24.56 -2.72 3.18
N VAL A 361 -24.12 -2.93 1.93
CA VAL A 361 -22.72 -2.75 1.49
C VAL A 361 -22.65 -1.63 0.47
N HIS A 362 -22.00 -0.53 0.82
CA HIS A 362 -21.99 0.71 0.06
C HIS A 362 -20.58 1.07 -0.40
N LEU A 363 -20.45 1.59 -1.62
CA LEU A 363 -19.22 2.13 -2.18
C LEU A 363 -19.30 3.66 -2.16
N ALA A 364 -18.52 4.31 -1.30
CA ALA A 364 -18.53 5.77 -1.13
C ALA A 364 -17.53 6.51 -2.05
N GLY A 365 -16.87 5.80 -2.97
CA GLY A 365 -15.82 6.40 -3.79
C GLY A 365 -14.55 6.72 -3.00
N SER A 366 -13.79 7.73 -3.42
CA SER A 366 -12.55 8.12 -2.76
C SER A 366 -12.46 9.63 -2.54
N VAL A 367 -11.77 10.04 -1.48
CA VAL A 367 -11.45 11.44 -1.19
C VAL A 367 -9.93 11.63 -1.15
N PRO A 368 -9.41 12.86 -1.29
CA PRO A 368 -8.00 13.13 -1.08
C PRO A 368 -7.53 12.70 0.32
N SER A 369 -6.30 12.16 0.44
CA SER A 369 -5.78 11.63 1.70
C SER A 369 -5.89 12.62 2.89
N PRO A 370 -5.69 13.93 2.74
CA PRO A 370 -5.89 14.87 3.85
C PRO A 370 -7.35 15.00 4.33
N GLU A 371 -8.32 14.65 3.49
CA GLU A 371 -9.76 14.74 3.80
C GLU A 371 -10.32 13.44 4.42
N VAL A 372 -9.55 12.35 4.37
CA VAL A 372 -10.02 11.02 4.84
C VAL A 372 -10.54 11.06 6.27
N PRO A 373 -9.84 11.61 7.28
CA PRO A 373 -10.36 11.62 8.64
C PRO A 373 -11.69 12.39 8.77
N GLN A 374 -11.84 13.51 8.04
CA GLN A 374 -13.10 14.25 8.05
C GLN A 374 -14.23 13.48 7.39
N ALA A 375 -13.95 12.80 6.27
CA ALA A 375 -14.95 12.00 5.57
C ALA A 375 -15.45 10.81 6.43
N LEU A 376 -14.56 10.23 7.23
CA LEU A 376 -14.88 9.09 8.11
C LEU A 376 -15.62 9.47 9.41
N ALA A 377 -15.64 10.74 9.80
CA ALA A 377 -15.97 11.19 11.15
C ALA A 377 -17.38 10.83 11.64
N ASP A 378 -18.32 10.60 10.73
CA ASP A 378 -19.71 10.21 11.03
C ASP A 378 -19.94 8.69 11.05
N ALA A 379 -18.88 7.88 10.94
CA ALA A 379 -18.97 6.45 11.15
C ALA A 379 -18.99 6.08 12.64
N ASP A 380 -19.41 4.87 12.96
CA ASP A 380 -19.48 4.36 14.34
C ASP A 380 -18.26 3.53 14.71
N VAL A 381 -17.70 2.78 13.77
CA VAL A 381 -16.51 1.95 13.96
C VAL A 381 -15.73 1.84 12.66
N ALA A 382 -14.40 1.72 12.76
CA ALA A 382 -13.53 1.48 11.62
C ALA A 382 -12.93 0.07 11.67
N VAL A 383 -13.00 -0.65 10.54
CA VAL A 383 -12.36 -1.96 10.36
C VAL A 383 -10.97 -1.80 9.76
N VAL A 384 -9.97 -2.26 10.51
CA VAL A 384 -8.56 -2.29 10.11
C VAL A 384 -8.13 -3.73 9.89
N PHE A 385 -8.49 -4.27 8.74
CA PHE A 385 -8.21 -5.66 8.43
C PHE A 385 -7.18 -5.78 7.29
N VAL A 386 -6.07 -6.43 7.58
CA VAL A 386 -5.08 -6.90 6.62
C VAL A 386 -4.86 -8.39 6.88
N ARG A 387 -5.03 -9.24 5.88
CA ARG A 387 -4.81 -10.69 6.02
C ARG A 387 -3.31 -10.98 6.04
N PRO A 388 -2.79 -11.81 6.94
CA PRO A 388 -1.37 -12.14 7.05
C PRO A 388 -0.91 -13.12 5.97
N ILE A 389 -1.25 -12.85 4.69
CA ILE A 389 -0.91 -13.72 3.54
C ILE A 389 0.56 -13.67 3.14
N CYS A 390 1.30 -12.74 3.68
CA CYS A 390 2.75 -12.64 3.52
C CYS A 390 3.36 -11.97 4.76
N LEU A 391 4.67 -12.09 4.95
CA LEU A 391 5.36 -11.55 6.13
C LEU A 391 5.27 -10.01 6.19
N SER A 392 5.28 -9.33 5.05
CA SER A 392 5.10 -7.87 4.99
C SER A 392 3.73 -7.45 5.50
N TYR A 393 2.67 -8.24 5.22
CA TYR A 393 1.33 -7.97 5.73
C TYR A 393 1.21 -8.33 7.22
N LEU A 394 1.84 -9.41 7.66
CA LEU A 394 1.87 -9.80 9.08
C LEU A 394 2.47 -8.68 9.95
N TYR A 395 3.54 -8.04 9.50
CA TYR A 395 4.22 -6.97 10.22
C TYR A 395 3.79 -5.56 9.79
N SER A 396 2.66 -5.46 9.07
CA SER A 396 2.17 -4.16 8.60
C SER A 396 1.59 -3.32 9.74
N LEU A 397 1.83 -2.02 9.63
CA LEU A 397 1.18 -0.99 10.42
C LEU A 397 0.49 -0.02 9.45
N PRO A 398 -0.77 -0.33 9.06
CA PRO A 398 -1.39 0.31 7.91
C PRO A 398 -1.84 1.75 8.22
N ASN A 399 -1.72 2.64 7.24
CA ASN A 399 -2.13 4.05 7.34
C ASN A 399 -3.58 4.21 7.81
N LYS A 400 -4.48 3.32 7.36
CA LYS A 400 -5.90 3.34 7.73
C LYS A 400 -6.15 3.25 9.24
N LEU A 401 -5.26 2.62 10.01
CA LEU A 401 -5.32 2.61 11.47
C LEU A 401 -5.25 4.04 12.02
N PHE A 402 -4.23 4.77 11.60
CA PHE A 402 -4.00 6.13 12.07
C PHE A 402 -5.00 7.12 11.49
N GLU A 403 -5.41 6.95 10.23
CA GLU A 403 -6.47 7.77 9.62
C GLU A 403 -7.78 7.63 10.39
N SER A 404 -8.15 6.40 10.81
CA SER A 404 -9.35 6.14 11.61
C SER A 404 -9.22 6.68 13.05
N ILE A 405 -8.04 6.56 13.68
CA ILE A 405 -7.76 7.19 14.97
C ILE A 405 -7.91 8.71 14.86
N HIS A 406 -7.38 9.33 13.82
CA HIS A 406 -7.53 10.77 13.59
C HIS A 406 -8.94 11.19 13.13
N ALA A 407 -9.80 10.27 12.75
CA ALA A 407 -11.23 10.49 12.57
C ALA A 407 -12.02 10.41 13.89
N GLY A 408 -11.39 10.01 15.00
CA GLY A 408 -12.03 9.82 16.28
C GLY A 408 -12.85 8.53 16.39
N LEU A 409 -12.56 7.53 15.54
CA LEU A 409 -13.35 6.30 15.45
C LEU A 409 -12.79 5.19 16.34
N PRO A 410 -13.66 4.45 17.04
CA PRO A 410 -13.31 3.15 17.59
C PRO A 410 -12.82 2.19 16.52
N ILE A 411 -11.85 1.34 16.86
CA ILE A 411 -11.18 0.46 15.92
C ILE A 411 -11.57 -1.00 16.17
N VAL A 412 -11.80 -1.75 15.09
CA VAL A 412 -11.79 -3.21 15.12
C VAL A 412 -10.67 -3.69 14.19
N ALA A 413 -9.65 -4.32 14.76
CA ALA A 413 -8.44 -4.67 14.03
C ALA A 413 -8.13 -6.17 14.07
N ALA A 414 -7.54 -6.69 12.99
CA ALA A 414 -6.96 -8.03 12.99
C ALA A 414 -5.79 -8.15 13.96
N ASP A 415 -5.62 -9.33 14.58
CA ASP A 415 -4.52 -9.61 15.52
C ASP A 415 -3.19 -9.76 14.77
N LEU A 416 -2.66 -8.62 14.30
CA LEU A 416 -1.33 -8.52 13.74
C LEU A 416 -0.41 -7.85 14.75
N PRO A 417 0.86 -8.29 14.92
CA PRO A 417 1.71 -7.88 16.05
C PRO A 417 1.71 -6.37 16.32
N ASP A 418 2.09 -5.56 15.31
CA ASP A 418 2.23 -4.11 15.50
C ASP A 418 0.89 -3.37 15.49
N THR A 419 -0.08 -3.85 14.71
CA THR A 419 -1.43 -3.27 14.66
C THR A 419 -2.19 -3.50 15.95
N ALA A 420 -2.18 -4.74 16.46
CA ALA A 420 -2.83 -5.12 17.71
C ALA A 420 -2.19 -4.44 18.92
N GLU A 421 -0.86 -4.29 18.92
CA GLU A 421 -0.16 -3.55 19.97
C GLU A 421 -0.64 -2.09 20.08
N VAL A 422 -0.81 -1.40 18.95
CA VAL A 422 -1.34 -0.03 18.96
C VAL A 422 -2.77 0.00 19.51
N VAL A 423 -3.64 -0.90 19.05
CA VAL A 423 -5.05 -0.94 19.52
C VAL A 423 -5.13 -1.20 21.02
N ARG A 424 -4.40 -2.20 21.52
CA ARG A 424 -4.39 -2.59 22.94
C ARG A 424 -3.74 -1.51 23.82
N ARG A 425 -2.59 -0.98 23.40
CA ARG A 425 -1.83 0.02 24.16
C ARG A 425 -2.61 1.30 24.39
N TYR A 426 -3.33 1.77 23.38
CA TYR A 426 -4.10 3.00 23.46
C TYR A 426 -5.56 2.77 23.84
N GLY A 427 -6.02 1.53 23.93
CA GLY A 427 -7.40 1.19 24.28
C GLY A 427 -8.43 1.71 23.28
N VAL A 428 -8.04 1.86 22.00
CA VAL A 428 -8.86 2.51 20.97
C VAL A 428 -9.90 1.60 20.32
N GLY A 429 -10.02 0.34 20.77
CA GLY A 429 -10.95 -0.61 20.18
C GLY A 429 -10.65 -2.06 20.54
N GLU A 430 -11.13 -2.97 19.71
CA GLU A 430 -11.01 -4.42 19.88
C GLU A 430 -10.14 -5.07 18.82
N VAL A 431 -9.50 -6.18 19.20
CA VAL A 431 -8.67 -6.99 18.32
C VAL A 431 -9.33 -8.35 18.16
N PHE A 432 -9.51 -8.82 16.92
CA PHE A 432 -10.09 -10.11 16.60
C PHE A 432 -9.08 -11.04 15.94
N ASP A 433 -9.26 -12.36 16.08
CA ASP A 433 -8.54 -13.33 15.29
C ASP A 433 -8.95 -13.20 13.80
N ALA A 434 -7.97 -13.13 12.90
CA ALA A 434 -8.20 -12.94 11.48
C ALA A 434 -8.72 -14.18 10.73
N ASN A 435 -9.12 -15.22 11.46
CA ASN A 435 -9.47 -16.51 10.86
C ASN A 435 -10.94 -16.61 10.44
N THR A 436 -11.88 -15.92 11.14
CA THR A 436 -13.31 -16.09 10.86
C THR A 436 -14.10 -14.77 10.81
N PRO A 437 -15.16 -14.71 9.96
CA PRO A 437 -16.12 -13.60 9.97
C PRO A 437 -16.87 -13.47 11.29
N GLU A 438 -17.04 -14.58 12.04
CA GLU A 438 -17.71 -14.63 13.34
C GLU A 438 -16.95 -13.82 14.39
N ASP A 439 -15.62 -13.96 14.46
CA ASP A 439 -14.75 -13.21 15.37
C ASP A 439 -14.80 -11.71 15.05
N LEU A 440 -14.74 -11.38 13.76
CA LEU A 440 -14.88 -9.99 13.31
C LEU A 440 -16.24 -9.41 13.70
N ALA A 441 -17.34 -10.13 13.46
CA ALA A 441 -18.69 -9.68 13.82
C ALA A 441 -18.85 -9.54 15.34
N ALA A 442 -18.24 -10.43 16.14
CA ALA A 442 -18.26 -10.33 17.60
C ALA A 442 -17.54 -9.07 18.09
N ALA A 443 -16.35 -8.77 17.56
CA ALA A 443 -15.59 -7.57 17.90
C ALA A 443 -16.34 -6.28 17.48
N ILE A 444 -16.97 -6.27 16.29
CA ILE A 444 -17.79 -5.12 15.85
C ILE A 444 -18.98 -4.92 16.82
N ARG A 445 -19.70 -5.98 17.19
CA ARG A 445 -20.81 -5.87 18.15
C ARG A 445 -20.35 -5.35 19.51
N GLN A 446 -19.19 -5.79 19.99
CA GLN A 446 -18.63 -5.36 21.27
C GLN A 446 -18.35 -3.85 21.26
N VAL A 447 -17.70 -3.35 20.22
CA VAL A 447 -17.41 -1.92 20.05
C VAL A 447 -18.69 -1.10 19.91
N LEU A 448 -19.67 -1.57 19.12
CA LEU A 448 -20.93 -0.88 18.90
C LEU A 448 -21.86 -0.89 20.14
N ALA A 449 -21.65 -1.79 21.10
CA ALA A 449 -22.43 -1.84 22.35
C ALA A 449 -22.09 -0.66 23.28
N ASP A 450 -20.82 -0.23 23.33
CA ASP A 450 -20.37 0.95 24.10
C ASP A 450 -19.20 1.66 23.37
N PRO A 451 -19.50 2.47 22.35
CA PRO A 451 -18.45 3.15 21.57
C PRO A 451 -17.82 4.33 22.32
N THR A 452 -18.43 4.83 23.42
CA THR A 452 -18.03 6.09 24.05
C THR A 452 -16.63 6.00 24.66
N ALA A 453 -16.35 4.94 25.43
CA ALA A 453 -15.04 4.75 26.05
C ALA A 453 -13.92 4.67 25.01
N TYR A 454 -14.14 3.97 23.89
CA TYR A 454 -13.19 3.87 22.80
C TYR A 454 -12.98 5.20 22.07
N ARG A 455 -14.05 6.00 21.89
CA ARG A 455 -13.96 7.33 21.28
C ARG A 455 -13.09 8.28 22.10
N ASP A 456 -13.21 8.25 23.42
CA ASP A 456 -12.39 9.07 24.31
C ASP A 456 -10.90 8.64 24.25
N ALA A 457 -10.64 7.34 24.28
CA ALA A 457 -9.31 6.78 24.10
C ALA A 457 -8.72 7.13 22.73
N THR A 458 -9.52 7.08 21.67
CA THR A 458 -9.11 7.44 20.31
C THR A 458 -8.73 8.92 20.20
N ARG A 459 -9.49 9.82 20.87
CA ARG A 459 -9.14 11.26 20.94
C ARG A 459 -7.80 11.48 21.63
N ALA A 460 -7.55 10.78 22.74
CA ALA A 460 -6.27 10.86 23.44
C ALA A 460 -5.12 10.32 22.56
N ALA A 461 -5.34 9.18 21.92
CA ALA A 461 -4.35 8.56 21.01
C ALA A 461 -4.03 9.47 19.81
N ALA A 462 -5.02 10.14 19.21
CA ALA A 462 -4.82 11.05 18.09
C ALA A 462 -3.96 12.26 18.45
N ALA A 463 -3.96 12.70 19.71
CA ALA A 463 -3.10 13.78 20.17
C ALA A 463 -1.63 13.36 20.33
N GLU A 464 -1.37 12.09 20.62
CA GLU A 464 -0.02 11.53 20.77
C GLU A 464 0.54 11.00 19.45
N LEU A 465 -0.28 10.25 18.70
CA LEU A 465 0.09 9.63 17.44
C LEU A 465 0.04 10.64 16.30
N THR A 466 1.05 11.46 16.14
CA THR A 466 1.12 12.51 15.12
C THR A 466 2.41 12.45 14.31
N TRP A 467 2.35 12.99 13.10
CA TRP A 467 3.53 13.06 12.22
C TRP A 467 4.66 13.88 12.85
N GLU A 468 4.36 14.86 13.66
CA GLU A 468 5.33 15.74 14.30
C GLU A 468 6.29 14.95 15.21
N HIS A 469 5.79 13.92 15.92
CA HIS A 469 6.63 13.03 16.70
C HIS A 469 7.52 12.13 15.82
N GLU A 470 7.00 11.65 14.70
CA GLU A 470 7.77 10.88 13.72
C GLU A 470 8.84 11.76 13.02
N ALA A 471 8.49 13.02 12.77
CA ALA A 471 9.37 14.02 12.18
C ALA A 471 10.63 14.29 13.03
N ASP A 472 10.49 14.30 14.35
CA ASP A 472 11.64 14.46 15.26
C ASP A 472 12.62 13.30 15.13
N GLN A 473 12.14 12.05 15.03
CA GLN A 473 12.97 10.86 14.79
C GLN A 473 13.69 10.93 13.42
N LEU A 474 12.96 11.40 12.40
CA LEU A 474 13.52 11.60 11.06
C LEU A 474 14.66 12.62 11.08
N VAL A 475 14.44 13.78 11.69
CA VAL A 475 15.44 14.88 11.78
C VAL A 475 16.64 14.45 12.61
N GLU A 476 16.45 13.71 13.69
CA GLU A 476 17.54 13.16 14.49
C GLU A 476 18.42 12.19 13.69
N LEU A 477 17.82 11.29 12.90
CA LEU A 477 18.58 10.41 12.01
C LEU A 477 19.41 11.22 11.02
N TYR A 478 18.80 12.21 10.37
CA TYR A 478 19.49 13.06 9.39
C TYR A 478 20.64 13.88 10.02
N THR A 479 20.45 14.36 11.26
CA THR A 479 21.50 15.03 12.02
C THR A 479 22.71 14.12 12.20
N ARG A 480 22.51 12.87 12.67
CA ARG A 480 23.59 11.87 12.81
C ARG A 480 24.26 11.56 11.47
N VAL A 481 23.48 11.41 10.40
CA VAL A 481 24.02 11.12 9.06
C VAL A 481 24.88 12.27 8.56
N LEU A 482 24.47 13.52 8.74
CA LEU A 482 25.21 14.71 8.30
C LEU A 482 26.46 14.95 9.13
N GLU A 483 26.41 14.80 10.46
CA GLU A 483 27.58 14.93 11.35
C GLU A 483 28.63 13.87 11.07
N GLY A 484 28.23 12.66 10.72
CA GLY A 484 29.14 11.58 10.31
C GLY A 484 29.93 11.90 9.03
N GLN A 485 29.54 12.87 8.24
CA GLN A 485 30.34 13.39 7.11
C GLN A 485 31.54 14.18 7.57
N GLY A 486 31.42 14.97 8.65
CA GLY A 486 32.49 15.82 9.18
C GLY A 486 33.65 15.05 9.81
N ARG A 487 33.49 13.76 10.15
CA ARG A 487 34.52 12.94 10.82
C ARG A 487 35.42 12.14 9.86
N ARG A 488 35.20 12.20 8.56
CA ARG A 488 35.95 11.48 7.52
C ARG A 488 36.64 12.38 6.49
N GLY A 489 36.64 13.70 6.70
CA GLY A 489 37.35 14.69 5.90
C GLY A 489 38.79 14.94 6.32
#